data_ad3d6d0c93052a5835e439382f5c45b7
#
_entry.id   ad3d6d0c93052a5835e439382f5c45b7
#
_cell.length_a   1.000
_cell.length_b   1.000
_cell.length_c   1.000
_cell.angle_alpha   90.00
_cell.angle_beta   90.00
_cell.angle_gamma   90.00
#
_symmetry.space_group_name_H-M   'P 1'
#
loop_
_entity.id
_entity.type
_entity.pdbx_description
1 polymer ?
#
loop_
_entity_poly.entity_id
_entity_poly.type
_entity_poly.pdbx_seq_one_letter_code
_entity_poly.pdbx_strand_id
1 'polypeptide(L)'
;MNGRTILAVSSVLILSTQPSCAGFFKDRIKQRIVSKLEAEPAPEASADVAAKIEKSGDYTFTFSHGNIDRYYRVHVPKSYDSKIPVPLIISMHGGGGDMMIQSSDEYYKLNLKSDASGFVVVYPNGYSKFKSGKLSTWNAGNCCAWARDEKIDDVGFIKEVLKKVSGQLNIDSARVFAIGMSNGGMMAYRLACEAGSLFKGIAAVAGTDNTNGCASPTPISVLHIHAKNDDHVLFNGGAGKTFRDESKVTNFTSVPNTIQKWTAIDKCEGAPVRIVDKKGAYCELYSKCQSTKHVQLCVTEDGAHSWPGGKKVRGGEAGSKALYANDVIWDFFQTLQ
;
A
#
# COMPACT_ATOMS: atom_id res chain seq x y z
N MET A 1 24.13 35.46 -77.62
CA MET A 1 22.83 34.83 -77.13
C MET A 1 22.99 34.57 -75.65
N ASN A 2 22.33 35.41 -74.87
CA ASN A 2 22.54 35.50 -73.41
C ASN A 2 21.65 34.52 -72.67
N GLY A 3 22.24 33.58 -71.95
CA GLY A 3 21.52 32.70 -71.00
C GLY A 3 21.63 33.26 -69.56
N ARG A 4 20.55 33.74 -69.00
CA ARG A 4 20.44 34.17 -67.58
C ARG A 4 20.14 32.97 -66.72
N THR A 5 21.03 32.67 -65.82
CA THR A 5 20.83 31.68 -64.75
C THR A 5 20.10 32.35 -63.58
N ILE A 6 18.92 31.81 -63.19
CA ILE A 6 18.14 32.29 -62.06
C ILE A 6 18.56 31.43 -60.86
N LEU A 7 19.17 32.02 -59.83
CA LEU A 7 19.41 31.39 -58.53
C LEU A 7 18.10 31.48 -57.73
N ALA A 8 17.54 30.31 -57.37
CA ALA A 8 16.46 30.21 -56.42
C ALA A 8 17.05 30.16 -54.99
N VAL A 9 16.77 31.18 -54.21
CA VAL A 9 17.09 31.21 -52.76
C VAL A 9 15.98 30.53 -52.02
N SER A 10 16.20 29.32 -51.52
CA SER A 10 15.29 28.64 -50.65
C SER A 10 15.45 29.18 -49.22
N SER A 11 14.46 29.96 -48.77
CA SER A 11 14.36 30.41 -47.39
C SER A 11 13.85 29.26 -46.49
N VAL A 12 14.75 28.69 -45.70
CA VAL A 12 14.40 27.73 -44.65
C VAL A 12 13.79 28.52 -43.50
N LEU A 13 12.49 28.41 -43.30
CA LEU A 13 11.79 28.89 -42.10
C LEU A 13 12.17 27.97 -40.93
N ILE A 14 13.04 28.42 -40.05
CA ILE A 14 13.27 27.79 -38.75
C ILE A 14 12.10 28.18 -37.85
N LEU A 15 11.11 27.31 -37.73
CA LEU A 15 10.10 27.43 -36.69
C LEU A 15 10.74 27.16 -35.33
N SER A 16 11.12 28.23 -34.62
CA SER A 16 11.48 28.14 -33.21
C SER A 16 10.21 27.83 -32.41
N THR A 17 10.04 26.60 -31.99
CA THR A 17 9.00 26.22 -31.00
C THR A 17 9.35 26.84 -29.66
N GLN A 18 8.83 28.02 -29.37
CA GLN A 18 8.91 28.59 -28.03
C GLN A 18 8.08 27.69 -27.07
N PRO A 19 8.65 27.29 -25.91
CA PRO A 19 7.88 26.55 -24.91
C PRO A 19 6.71 27.42 -24.46
N SER A 20 5.49 26.84 -24.46
CA SER A 20 4.29 27.56 -24.06
C SER A 20 4.43 28.08 -22.63
N CYS A 21 3.99 29.32 -22.34
CA CYS A 21 3.98 29.90 -20.99
C CYS A 21 3.38 28.96 -19.92
N ALA A 22 2.40 28.13 -20.30
CA ALA A 22 1.80 27.14 -19.43
C ALA A 22 2.76 26.02 -19.00
N GLY A 23 3.71 25.60 -19.85
CA GLY A 23 4.76 24.63 -19.52
C GLY A 23 5.74 25.21 -18.48
N PHE A 24 6.20 26.44 -18.70
CA PHE A 24 7.14 27.12 -17.82
C PHE A 24 6.59 27.36 -16.40
N PHE A 25 5.30 27.68 -16.27
CA PHE A 25 4.62 27.79 -14.97
C PHE A 25 4.50 26.45 -14.24
N LYS A 26 4.14 25.38 -14.95
CA LYS A 26 4.07 24.03 -14.37
C LYS A 26 5.43 23.54 -13.87
N ASP A 27 6.49 23.78 -14.61
CA ASP A 27 7.85 23.37 -14.23
C ASP A 27 8.36 24.18 -13.02
N ARG A 28 8.09 25.47 -12.94
CA ARG A 28 8.40 26.28 -11.75
C ARG A 28 7.66 25.83 -10.50
N ILE A 29 6.38 25.49 -10.62
CA ILE A 29 5.59 24.95 -9.48
C ILE A 29 6.17 23.60 -9.06
N LYS A 30 6.47 22.71 -10.01
CA LYS A 30 7.09 21.41 -9.73
C LYS A 30 8.44 21.56 -9.03
N GLN A 31 9.32 22.46 -9.51
CA GLN A 31 10.61 22.76 -8.88
C GLN A 31 10.46 23.30 -7.47
N ARG A 32 9.52 24.22 -7.22
CA ARG A 32 9.24 24.73 -5.86
C ARG A 32 8.74 23.65 -4.91
N ILE A 33 7.90 22.72 -5.38
CA ILE A 33 7.43 21.60 -4.56
C ILE A 33 8.61 20.67 -4.24
N VAL A 34 9.43 20.34 -5.22
CA VAL A 34 10.62 19.48 -5.02
C VAL A 34 11.59 20.14 -4.04
N SER A 35 11.95 21.41 -4.23
CA SER A 35 12.89 22.11 -3.31
C SER A 35 12.34 22.20 -1.88
N LYS A 36 11.02 22.37 -1.72
CA LYS A 36 10.39 22.33 -0.40
C LYS A 36 10.50 20.95 0.24
N LEU A 37 10.26 19.86 -0.51
CA LEU A 37 10.38 18.49 -0.01
C LEU A 37 11.84 18.12 0.31
N GLU A 38 12.79 18.63 -0.43
CA GLU A 38 14.24 18.45 -0.18
C GLU A 38 14.70 19.18 1.10
N ALA A 39 14.08 20.31 1.43
CA ALA A 39 14.37 21.08 2.64
C ALA A 39 13.68 20.53 3.90
N GLU A 40 12.68 19.67 3.77
CA GLU A 40 12.01 19.09 4.93
C GLU A 40 12.93 18.09 5.66
N PRO A 41 13.02 18.17 6.99
CA PRO A 41 13.85 17.25 7.77
C PRO A 41 13.31 15.84 7.74
N ALA A 42 14.17 14.88 8.08
CA ALA A 42 13.77 13.51 8.37
C ALA A 42 12.79 13.46 9.56
N PRO A 43 11.90 12.45 9.62
CA PRO A 43 11.08 12.23 10.81
C PRO A 43 11.95 12.01 12.05
N GLU A 44 11.64 12.75 13.10
CA GLU A 44 12.36 12.64 14.38
C GLU A 44 11.88 11.39 15.13
N ALA A 45 12.84 10.61 15.67
CA ALA A 45 12.52 9.48 16.52
C ALA A 45 12.00 9.98 17.88
N SER A 46 10.87 9.47 18.32
CA SER A 46 10.26 9.81 19.61
C SER A 46 10.66 8.86 20.74
N ALA A 47 11.34 7.76 20.43
CA ALA A 47 11.78 6.76 21.39
C ALA A 47 13.02 6.01 20.91
N ASP A 48 13.76 5.45 21.86
CA ASP A 48 14.88 4.54 21.56
C ASP A 48 14.34 3.22 21.00
N VAL A 49 14.88 2.80 19.87
CA VAL A 49 14.50 1.57 19.16
C VAL A 49 14.81 0.29 19.98
N ALA A 50 15.66 0.37 20.98
CA ALA A 50 15.99 -0.74 21.88
C ALA A 50 15.14 -0.77 23.17
N ALA A 51 14.43 0.32 23.48
CA ALA A 51 13.65 0.43 24.71
C ALA A 51 12.34 -0.36 24.64
N LYS A 52 11.91 -0.92 25.79
CA LYS A 52 10.57 -1.50 25.94
C LYS A 52 9.52 -0.40 25.93
N ILE A 53 8.39 -0.69 25.32
CA ILE A 53 7.20 0.17 25.32
C ILE A 53 6.20 -0.39 26.32
N GLU A 54 5.97 0.34 27.39
CA GLU A 54 5.08 -0.10 28.48
C GLU A 54 3.73 0.66 28.48
N LYS A 55 3.66 1.77 27.75
CA LYS A 55 2.48 2.66 27.75
C LYS A 55 1.81 2.70 26.40
N SER A 56 0.49 2.93 26.41
CA SER A 56 -0.26 3.28 25.20
C SER A 56 0.22 4.60 24.61
N GLY A 57 0.07 4.78 23.30
CA GLY A 57 0.44 6.00 22.59
C GLY A 57 1.06 5.75 21.23
N ASP A 58 1.55 6.81 20.65
CA ASP A 58 2.18 6.83 19.34
C ASP A 58 3.68 7.05 19.44
N TYR A 59 4.44 6.18 18.80
CA TYR A 59 5.90 6.19 18.82
C TYR A 59 6.45 6.22 17.40
N THR A 60 7.49 7.00 17.17
CA THR A 60 8.20 7.05 15.88
C THR A 60 9.62 6.57 16.06
N PHE A 61 10.08 5.71 15.17
CA PHE A 61 11.40 5.11 15.21
C PHE A 61 12.12 5.28 13.89
N THR A 62 13.44 5.32 13.97
CA THR A 62 14.32 5.34 12.82
C THR A 62 15.45 4.32 13.00
N PHE A 63 15.88 3.69 11.92
CA PHE A 63 17.07 2.85 11.87
C PHE A 63 17.57 2.69 10.43
N SER A 64 18.83 2.33 10.27
CA SER A 64 19.40 2.09 8.95
C SER A 64 19.15 0.65 8.50
N HIS A 65 18.59 0.46 7.30
CA HIS A 65 18.44 -0.83 6.63
C HIS A 65 18.98 -0.73 5.19
N GLY A 66 19.94 -1.57 4.82
CA GLY A 66 20.58 -1.52 3.51
C GLY A 66 21.26 -0.18 3.21
N ASN A 67 21.88 0.46 4.21
CA ASN A 67 22.48 1.81 4.14
C ASN A 67 21.47 2.94 3.84
N ILE A 68 20.19 2.71 4.07
CA ILE A 68 19.12 3.69 3.90
C ILE A 68 18.47 3.93 5.26
N ASP A 69 18.29 5.18 5.65
CA ASP A 69 17.51 5.53 6.83
C ASP A 69 16.04 5.23 6.58
N ARG A 70 15.48 4.36 7.40
CA ARG A 70 14.09 3.93 7.31
C ARG A 70 13.33 4.33 8.57
N TYR A 71 12.07 4.61 8.40
CA TYR A 71 11.18 5.13 9.43
C TYR A 71 9.99 4.21 9.62
N TYR A 72 9.48 4.12 10.85
CA TYR A 72 8.19 3.49 11.14
C TYR A 72 7.54 4.13 12.36
N ARG A 73 6.22 4.11 12.39
CA ARG A 73 5.42 4.57 13.51
C ARG A 73 4.69 3.37 14.13
N VAL A 74 4.50 3.39 15.44
CA VAL A 74 3.78 2.38 16.19
C VAL A 74 2.66 3.07 16.95
N HIS A 75 1.44 2.58 16.78
CA HIS A 75 0.32 2.92 17.64
C HIS A 75 0.06 1.76 18.61
N VAL A 76 0.17 2.04 19.90
CA VAL A 76 -0.09 1.10 20.99
C VAL A 76 -1.46 1.44 21.59
N PRO A 77 -2.45 0.53 21.54
CA PRO A 77 -3.82 0.83 21.94
C PRO A 77 -3.94 1.16 23.43
N LYS A 78 -4.97 1.90 23.80
CA LYS A 78 -5.24 2.32 25.18
C LYS A 78 -5.40 1.16 26.16
N SER A 79 -5.84 0.01 25.67
CA SER A 79 -6.02 -1.21 26.44
C SER A 79 -4.76 -2.06 26.61
N TYR A 80 -3.59 -1.61 26.09
CA TYR A 80 -2.37 -2.39 26.13
C TYR A 80 -1.91 -2.67 27.56
N ASP A 81 -1.69 -3.95 27.85
CA ASP A 81 -1.01 -4.44 29.06
C ASP A 81 0.20 -5.28 28.63
N SER A 82 1.39 -4.88 29.04
CA SER A 82 2.64 -5.57 28.67
C SER A 82 2.71 -7.03 29.15
N LYS A 83 1.82 -7.46 30.06
CA LYS A 83 1.72 -8.84 30.55
C LYS A 83 0.87 -9.74 29.65
N ILE A 84 0.06 -9.16 28.78
CA ILE A 84 -0.89 -9.87 27.92
C ILE A 84 -0.44 -9.76 26.46
N PRO A 85 -0.17 -10.92 25.77
CA PRO A 85 0.19 -10.87 24.35
C PRO A 85 -0.94 -10.30 23.49
N VAL A 86 -0.63 -9.33 22.63
CA VAL A 86 -1.60 -8.64 21.78
C VAL A 86 -1.34 -8.88 20.29
N PRO A 87 -2.38 -8.89 19.43
CA PRO A 87 -2.22 -8.96 17.98
C PRO A 87 -1.46 -7.75 17.44
N LEU A 88 -0.80 -7.95 16.29
CA LEU A 88 -0.09 -6.89 15.58
C LEU A 88 -0.54 -6.81 14.12
N ILE A 89 -0.81 -5.61 13.64
CA ILE A 89 -1.10 -5.31 12.23
C ILE A 89 -0.01 -4.39 11.67
N ILE A 90 0.68 -4.82 10.62
CA ILE A 90 1.55 -3.94 9.81
C ILE A 90 0.67 -3.32 8.72
N SER A 91 0.55 -1.99 8.72
CA SER A 91 -0.30 -1.23 7.80
C SER A 91 0.53 -0.35 6.87
N MET A 92 0.50 -0.66 5.57
CA MET A 92 1.32 -0.05 4.54
C MET A 92 0.54 0.96 3.70
N HIS A 93 1.10 2.17 3.56
CA HIS A 93 0.50 3.27 2.80
C HIS A 93 0.49 3.01 1.28
N GLY A 94 -0.38 3.70 0.57
CA GLY A 94 -0.41 3.70 -0.89
C GLY A 94 0.75 4.48 -1.52
N GLY A 95 0.98 4.28 -2.81
CA GLY A 95 2.05 4.96 -3.55
C GLY A 95 1.95 6.49 -3.48
N GLY A 96 3.09 7.12 -3.16
CA GLY A 96 3.18 8.57 -2.92
C GLY A 96 2.58 9.03 -1.58
N GLY A 97 2.23 8.08 -0.70
CA GLY A 97 1.90 8.35 0.70
C GLY A 97 3.13 8.31 1.60
N ASP A 98 2.88 8.18 2.90
CA ASP A 98 3.87 8.01 3.96
C ASP A 98 3.20 7.43 5.22
N MET A 99 4.00 7.11 6.25
CA MET A 99 3.50 6.55 7.51
C MET A 99 2.56 7.51 8.26
N MET A 100 2.72 8.82 8.12
CA MET A 100 1.88 9.82 8.81
C MET A 100 0.49 9.87 8.20
N ILE A 101 0.40 9.78 6.86
CA ILE A 101 -0.88 9.68 6.15
C ILE A 101 -1.58 8.36 6.53
N GLN A 102 -0.86 7.22 6.53
CA GLN A 102 -1.45 5.92 6.83
C GLN A 102 -1.92 5.80 8.28
N SER A 103 -1.23 6.44 9.22
CA SER A 103 -1.61 6.44 10.64
C SER A 103 -2.67 7.50 11.00
N SER A 104 -3.11 8.31 10.03
CA SER A 104 -4.08 9.38 10.30
C SER A 104 -5.51 8.86 10.39
N ASP A 105 -6.15 9.10 11.53
CA ASP A 105 -7.57 8.78 11.73
C ASP A 105 -8.51 9.67 10.92
N GLU A 106 -8.02 10.78 10.37
CA GLU A 106 -8.79 11.56 9.41
C GLU A 106 -9.09 10.74 8.14
N TYR A 107 -8.12 9.91 7.68
CA TYR A 107 -8.22 9.18 6.42
C TYR A 107 -8.61 7.71 6.61
N TYR A 108 -7.95 6.99 7.53
CA TYR A 108 -8.06 5.54 7.63
C TYR A 108 -8.76 5.05 8.90
N LYS A 109 -8.78 5.84 9.99
CA LYS A 109 -9.41 5.51 11.28
C LYS A 109 -8.92 4.18 11.89
N LEU A 110 -7.69 3.79 11.57
CA LEU A 110 -7.19 2.48 12.01
C LEU A 110 -6.73 2.50 13.45
N ASN A 111 -6.22 3.65 13.97
CA ASN A 111 -5.90 3.80 15.39
C ASN A 111 -7.16 3.72 16.25
N LEU A 112 -8.26 4.33 15.81
CA LEU A 112 -9.56 4.20 16.50
C LEU A 112 -10.03 2.75 16.55
N LYS A 113 -9.85 1.98 15.48
CA LYS A 113 -10.18 0.54 15.46
C LYS A 113 -9.23 -0.25 16.38
N SER A 114 -7.94 0.07 16.39
CA SER A 114 -6.95 -0.50 17.28
C SER A 114 -7.31 -0.30 18.75
N ASP A 115 -7.62 0.94 19.15
CA ASP A 115 -8.06 1.28 20.50
C ASP A 115 -9.33 0.52 20.94
N ALA A 116 -10.27 0.33 20.01
CA ALA A 116 -11.52 -0.38 20.28
C ALA A 116 -11.35 -1.90 20.34
N SER A 117 -10.34 -2.47 19.65
CA SER A 117 -10.20 -3.91 19.45
C SER A 117 -8.94 -4.52 20.11
N GLY A 118 -8.04 -3.70 20.65
CA GLY A 118 -6.90 -4.15 21.45
C GLY A 118 -5.74 -4.76 20.65
N PHE A 119 -5.42 -4.24 19.47
CA PHE A 119 -4.26 -4.66 18.67
C PHE A 119 -3.27 -3.52 18.46
N VAL A 120 -1.99 -3.83 18.35
CA VAL A 120 -0.93 -2.86 17.98
C VAL A 120 -0.95 -2.64 16.48
N VAL A 121 -0.74 -1.38 16.02
CA VAL A 121 -0.55 -1.08 14.61
C VAL A 121 0.84 -0.53 14.37
N VAL A 122 1.51 -1.07 13.36
CA VAL A 122 2.79 -0.56 12.87
C VAL A 122 2.61 0.03 11.48
N TYR A 123 3.08 1.23 11.29
CA TYR A 123 3.05 1.97 10.03
C TYR A 123 4.48 2.17 9.52
N PRO A 124 5.06 1.20 8.78
CA PRO A 124 6.36 1.42 8.16
C PRO A 124 6.24 2.45 7.06
N ASN A 125 7.33 3.21 6.82
CA ASN A 125 7.43 4.15 5.72
C ASN A 125 8.14 3.50 4.53
N GLY A 126 7.51 3.54 3.37
CA GLY A 126 8.12 3.08 2.13
C GLY A 126 9.39 3.87 1.77
N TYR A 127 10.03 3.50 0.69
CA TYR A 127 11.20 4.21 0.20
C TYR A 127 10.83 5.56 -0.41
N SER A 128 11.55 6.59 -0.03
CA SER A 128 11.48 7.94 -0.58
C SER A 128 12.87 8.45 -0.96
N LYS A 129 12.95 9.23 -2.04
CA LYS A 129 14.17 10.01 -2.38
C LYS A 129 14.34 11.25 -1.50
N PHE A 130 13.31 11.63 -0.74
CA PHE A 130 13.34 12.78 0.15
C PHE A 130 13.61 12.32 1.58
N LYS A 131 14.50 13.03 2.29
CA LYS A 131 14.83 12.75 3.70
C LYS A 131 13.61 12.77 4.61
N SER A 132 12.62 13.61 4.28
CA SER A 132 11.34 13.68 5.00
C SER A 132 10.50 12.38 4.92
N GLY A 133 10.87 11.42 4.07
CA GLY A 133 10.10 10.20 3.87
C GLY A 133 8.78 10.40 3.12
N LYS A 134 8.50 11.59 2.58
CA LYS A 134 7.29 11.87 1.79
C LYS A 134 7.37 11.31 0.38
N LEU A 135 6.22 11.16 -0.27
CA LEU A 135 6.08 10.59 -1.60
C LEU A 135 6.71 9.18 -1.74
N SER A 136 6.60 8.40 -0.69
CA SER A 136 7.17 7.05 -0.62
C SER A 136 6.42 6.04 -1.48
N THR A 137 7.11 5.00 -1.88
CA THR A 137 6.56 3.83 -2.56
C THR A 137 7.17 2.55 -2.00
N TRP A 138 6.52 1.43 -2.31
CA TRP A 138 6.98 0.08 -2.00
C TRP A 138 7.44 -0.63 -3.26
N ASN A 139 8.52 -1.37 -3.17
CA ASN A 139 8.89 -2.36 -4.16
C ASN A 139 7.98 -3.60 -3.99
N ALA A 140 6.85 -3.59 -4.66
CA ALA A 140 5.87 -4.67 -4.60
C ALA A 140 5.98 -5.64 -5.80
N GLY A 141 7.20 -5.91 -6.27
CA GLY A 141 7.47 -6.73 -7.44
C GLY A 141 7.47 -5.89 -8.71
N ASN A 142 6.45 -6.01 -9.56
CA ASN A 142 6.32 -5.22 -10.79
C ASN A 142 5.92 -3.74 -10.54
N CYS A 143 5.61 -3.34 -9.32
CA CYS A 143 5.22 -1.98 -8.91
C CYS A 143 5.91 -1.58 -7.60
N CYS A 144 6.21 -0.33 -7.30
CA CYS A 144 6.00 0.87 -8.10
C CYS A 144 7.17 1.85 -7.97
N ALA A 145 7.35 2.67 -9.00
CA ALA A 145 8.24 3.84 -9.03
C ALA A 145 9.66 3.55 -8.51
N TRP A 146 10.25 4.50 -7.80
CA TRP A 146 11.65 4.41 -7.35
C TRP A 146 11.97 3.18 -6.51
N ALA A 147 11.07 2.76 -5.62
CA ALA A 147 11.32 1.58 -4.80
C ALA A 147 11.47 0.31 -5.66
N ARG A 148 10.63 0.15 -6.71
CA ARG A 148 10.77 -0.93 -7.71
C ARG A 148 12.05 -0.74 -8.55
N ASP A 149 12.25 0.45 -9.10
CA ASP A 149 13.31 0.74 -10.07
C ASP A 149 14.69 0.57 -9.43
N GLU A 150 14.85 0.95 -8.17
CA GLU A 150 16.09 0.82 -7.38
C GLU A 150 16.15 -0.51 -6.59
N LYS A 151 15.19 -1.42 -6.81
CA LYS A 151 15.13 -2.75 -6.19
C LYS A 151 15.27 -2.74 -4.67
N ILE A 152 14.62 -1.76 -4.03
CA ILE A 152 14.70 -1.59 -2.57
C ILE A 152 14.25 -2.86 -1.85
N ASP A 153 14.98 -3.25 -0.81
CA ASP A 153 14.65 -4.41 0.04
C ASP A 153 13.60 -4.05 1.10
N ASP A 154 12.36 -3.83 0.64
CA ASP A 154 11.24 -3.53 1.54
C ASP A 154 10.79 -4.77 2.33
N VAL A 155 10.97 -5.98 1.81
CA VAL A 155 10.66 -7.22 2.55
C VAL A 155 11.59 -7.39 3.73
N GLY A 156 12.90 -7.23 3.55
CA GLY A 156 13.89 -7.26 4.62
C GLY A 156 13.65 -6.16 5.66
N PHE A 157 13.34 -4.95 5.21
CA PHE A 157 12.98 -3.84 6.09
C PHE A 157 11.78 -4.18 7.00
N ILE A 158 10.68 -4.70 6.44
CA ILE A 158 9.48 -5.05 7.23
C ILE A 158 9.76 -6.21 8.19
N LYS A 159 10.56 -7.21 7.80
CA LYS A 159 11.01 -8.28 8.70
C LYS A 159 11.78 -7.71 9.90
N GLU A 160 12.65 -6.74 9.66
CA GLU A 160 13.42 -6.10 10.72
C GLU A 160 12.54 -5.24 11.63
N VAL A 161 11.59 -4.48 11.07
CA VAL A 161 10.58 -3.74 11.85
C VAL A 161 9.80 -4.70 12.75
N LEU A 162 9.30 -5.81 12.21
CA LEU A 162 8.57 -6.82 12.99
C LEU A 162 9.42 -7.35 14.15
N LYS A 163 10.69 -7.69 13.89
CA LYS A 163 11.63 -8.16 14.93
C LYS A 163 11.82 -7.12 16.04
N LYS A 164 12.02 -5.85 15.68
CA LYS A 164 12.20 -4.73 16.63
C LYS A 164 10.96 -4.53 17.49
N VAL A 165 9.79 -4.44 16.86
CA VAL A 165 8.52 -4.23 17.58
C VAL A 165 8.18 -5.41 18.50
N SER A 166 8.41 -6.66 18.08
CA SER A 166 8.25 -7.85 18.94
C SER A 166 9.26 -7.87 20.09
N GLY A 167 10.41 -7.21 19.95
CA GLY A 167 11.37 -6.97 21.03
C GLY A 167 10.93 -5.90 22.01
N GLN A 168 10.13 -4.92 21.58
CA GLN A 168 9.68 -3.76 22.38
C GLN A 168 8.34 -4.00 23.09
N LEU A 169 7.45 -4.78 22.48
CA LEU A 169 6.07 -5.03 22.93
C LEU A 169 5.84 -6.54 23.13
N ASN A 170 4.87 -6.89 23.95
CA ASN A 170 4.43 -8.28 24.11
C ASN A 170 3.44 -8.63 22.99
N ILE A 171 3.98 -9.01 21.82
CA ILE A 171 3.22 -9.36 20.64
C ILE A 171 2.91 -10.86 20.61
N ASP A 172 1.65 -11.21 20.32
CA ASP A 172 1.25 -12.58 20.01
C ASP A 172 1.75 -12.94 18.59
N SER A 173 2.80 -13.73 18.53
CA SER A 173 3.41 -14.15 17.26
C SER A 173 2.50 -14.99 16.36
N ALA A 174 1.43 -15.58 16.90
CA ALA A 174 0.43 -16.32 16.15
C ALA A 174 -0.63 -15.40 15.52
N ARG A 175 -0.69 -14.13 15.94
CA ARG A 175 -1.66 -13.13 15.45
C ARG A 175 -0.96 -11.88 14.90
N VAL A 176 -0.06 -12.10 13.94
CA VAL A 176 0.62 -11.04 13.17
C VAL A 176 0.02 -10.98 11.78
N PHE A 177 -0.35 -9.77 11.33
CA PHE A 177 -1.03 -9.55 10.06
C PHE A 177 -0.39 -8.41 9.27
N ALA A 178 -0.52 -8.43 7.94
CA ALA A 178 -0.09 -7.34 7.08
C ALA A 178 -1.26 -6.83 6.24
N ILE A 179 -1.44 -5.51 6.23
CA ILE A 179 -2.47 -4.86 5.42
C ILE A 179 -1.90 -3.69 4.63
N GLY A 180 -2.60 -3.24 3.61
CA GLY A 180 -2.21 -2.02 2.92
C GLY A 180 -3.21 -1.54 1.89
N MET A 181 -3.02 -0.27 1.52
CA MET A 181 -3.78 0.41 0.47
C MET A 181 -2.98 0.46 -0.82
N SER A 182 -3.59 0.18 -1.99
CA SER A 182 -2.97 0.40 -3.30
C SER A 182 -1.60 -0.27 -3.41
N ASN A 183 -0.51 0.45 -3.66
CA ASN A 183 0.86 -0.08 -3.65
C ASN A 183 1.22 -0.77 -2.31
N GLY A 184 0.70 -0.31 -1.16
CA GLY A 184 0.82 -1.02 0.12
C GLY A 184 0.04 -2.34 0.16
N GLY A 185 -1.12 -2.43 -0.50
CA GLY A 185 -1.87 -3.67 -0.69
C GLY A 185 -1.11 -4.66 -1.59
N MET A 186 -0.47 -4.16 -2.65
CA MET A 186 0.44 -4.96 -3.49
C MET A 186 1.64 -5.47 -2.69
N MET A 187 2.18 -4.64 -1.78
CA MET A 187 3.27 -5.03 -0.88
C MET A 187 2.83 -6.11 0.12
N ALA A 188 1.57 -6.09 0.60
CA ALA A 188 1.02 -7.16 1.43
C ALA A 188 1.03 -8.51 0.69
N TYR A 189 0.69 -8.55 -0.60
CA TYR A 189 0.85 -9.74 -1.42
C TYR A 189 2.31 -10.18 -1.56
N ARG A 190 3.23 -9.24 -1.74
CA ARG A 190 4.66 -9.57 -1.80
C ARG A 190 5.15 -10.18 -0.48
N LEU A 191 4.71 -9.66 0.66
CA LEU A 191 5.01 -10.25 1.97
C LEU A 191 4.41 -11.64 2.13
N ALA A 192 3.18 -11.87 1.69
CA ALA A 192 2.57 -13.19 1.68
C ALA A 192 3.37 -14.20 0.84
N CYS A 193 3.95 -13.72 -0.28
CA CYS A 193 4.75 -14.52 -1.19
C CYS A 193 6.15 -14.84 -0.63
N GLU A 194 6.87 -13.85 -0.09
CA GLU A 194 8.29 -13.97 0.26
C GLU A 194 8.54 -14.14 1.77
N ALA A 195 7.52 -13.90 2.61
CA ALA A 195 7.60 -13.93 4.07
C ALA A 195 6.31 -14.46 4.74
N GLY A 196 5.51 -15.25 4.02
CA GLY A 196 4.19 -15.71 4.45
C GLY A 196 4.16 -16.39 5.82
N SER A 197 5.23 -17.10 6.20
CA SER A 197 5.35 -17.76 7.51
C SER A 197 5.38 -16.81 8.71
N LEU A 198 5.64 -15.53 8.49
CA LEU A 198 5.64 -14.50 9.54
C LEU A 198 4.24 -13.92 9.81
N PHE A 199 3.28 -14.22 8.95
CA PHE A 199 1.94 -13.63 9.02
C PHE A 199 0.87 -14.71 9.07
N LYS A 200 -0.15 -14.51 9.89
CA LYS A 200 -1.33 -15.38 9.95
C LYS A 200 -2.26 -15.14 8.74
N GLY A 201 -2.31 -13.90 8.26
CA GLY A 201 -3.08 -13.49 7.10
C GLY A 201 -2.71 -12.09 6.61
N ILE A 202 -3.18 -11.76 5.41
CA ILE A 202 -3.02 -10.43 4.84
C ILE A 202 -4.37 -9.84 4.41
N ALA A 203 -4.42 -8.49 4.32
CA ALA A 203 -5.54 -7.82 3.65
C ALA A 203 -5.03 -6.72 2.71
N ALA A 204 -5.46 -6.77 1.45
CA ALA A 204 -5.13 -5.80 0.43
C ALA A 204 -6.37 -4.99 0.04
N VAL A 205 -6.28 -3.67 0.11
CA VAL A 205 -7.34 -2.75 -0.30
C VAL A 205 -6.90 -2.00 -1.56
N ALA A 206 -7.69 -2.09 -2.62
CA ALA A 206 -7.43 -1.42 -3.91
C ALA A 206 -6.02 -1.66 -4.48
N GLY A 207 -5.43 -2.83 -4.21
CA GLY A 207 -4.09 -3.20 -4.68
C GLY A 207 -4.02 -4.68 -5.01
N THR A 208 -3.91 -5.03 -6.29
CA THR A 208 -3.85 -6.42 -6.79
C THR A 208 -2.47 -7.04 -6.63
N ASP A 209 -2.36 -8.36 -6.74
CA ASP A 209 -1.07 -9.05 -6.68
C ASP A 209 -0.26 -8.84 -7.97
N ASN A 210 0.84 -8.11 -7.85
CA ASN A 210 1.77 -7.80 -8.93
C ASN A 210 3.18 -8.36 -8.65
N THR A 211 3.27 -9.44 -7.88
CA THR A 211 4.55 -10.10 -7.59
C THR A 211 5.13 -10.78 -8.83
N ASN A 212 6.46 -10.78 -8.96
CA ASN A 212 7.21 -11.43 -10.04
C ASN A 212 7.35 -12.97 -9.86
N GLY A 213 6.28 -13.60 -9.42
CA GLY A 213 6.27 -15.02 -9.08
C GLY A 213 6.36 -15.25 -7.57
N CYS A 214 5.86 -16.39 -7.14
CA CYS A 214 5.94 -16.91 -5.79
C CYS A 214 6.57 -18.28 -5.89
N ALA A 215 7.88 -18.40 -5.74
CA ALA A 215 8.61 -19.64 -6.01
C ALA A 215 8.21 -20.79 -5.08
N SER A 216 7.86 -20.47 -3.83
CA SER A 216 7.43 -21.48 -2.84
C SER A 216 6.53 -20.81 -1.79
N PRO A 217 5.31 -20.38 -2.18
CA PRO A 217 4.45 -19.67 -1.25
C PRO A 217 4.01 -20.61 -0.12
N THR A 218 4.12 -20.11 1.10
CA THR A 218 3.45 -20.72 2.25
C THR A 218 1.96 -20.38 2.16
N PRO A 219 1.05 -21.35 2.32
CA PRO A 219 -0.38 -21.08 2.39
C PRO A 219 -0.71 -20.04 3.46
N ILE A 220 -1.47 -19.01 3.09
CA ILE A 220 -1.77 -17.88 3.95
C ILE A 220 -3.16 -17.32 3.66
N SER A 221 -3.91 -16.98 4.70
CA SER A 221 -5.24 -16.40 4.51
C SER A 221 -5.16 -15.00 3.90
N VAL A 222 -6.00 -14.75 2.88
CA VAL A 222 -6.00 -13.53 2.09
C VAL A 222 -7.39 -12.88 2.07
N LEU A 223 -7.46 -11.61 2.42
CA LEU A 223 -8.62 -10.76 2.15
C LEU A 223 -8.25 -9.73 1.08
N HIS A 224 -9.11 -9.60 0.07
CA HIS A 224 -9.02 -8.55 -0.95
C HIS A 224 -10.27 -7.68 -0.93
N ILE A 225 -10.10 -6.37 -0.85
CA ILE A 225 -11.20 -5.39 -0.90
C ILE A 225 -10.96 -4.46 -2.10
N HIS A 226 -11.95 -4.33 -3.00
CA HIS A 226 -11.80 -3.52 -4.20
C HIS A 226 -13.12 -2.90 -4.66
N ALA A 227 -13.07 -1.68 -5.18
CA ALA A 227 -14.22 -1.06 -5.81
C ALA A 227 -14.29 -1.44 -7.30
N LYS A 228 -15.49 -1.76 -7.82
CA LYS A 228 -15.67 -2.04 -9.27
C LYS A 228 -15.30 -0.85 -10.15
N ASN A 229 -15.53 0.35 -9.65
CA ASN A 229 -15.24 1.61 -10.36
C ASN A 229 -13.87 2.20 -10.01
N ASP A 230 -12.92 1.38 -9.50
CA ASP A 230 -11.54 1.84 -9.25
C ASP A 230 -10.93 2.42 -10.53
N ASP A 231 -10.51 3.67 -10.47
CA ASP A 231 -10.01 4.47 -11.59
C ASP A 231 -8.47 4.54 -11.67
N HIS A 232 -7.77 3.85 -10.75
CA HIS A 232 -6.31 3.73 -10.69
C HIS A 232 -5.87 2.30 -10.97
N VAL A 233 -6.19 1.37 -10.08
CA VAL A 233 -5.94 -0.07 -10.24
C VAL A 233 -7.25 -0.70 -10.70
N LEU A 234 -7.40 -0.85 -12.02
CA LEU A 234 -8.66 -1.27 -12.60
C LEU A 234 -9.07 -2.67 -12.14
N PHE A 235 -10.34 -2.84 -11.78
CA PHE A 235 -10.88 -4.11 -11.31
C PHE A 235 -10.61 -5.27 -12.28
N ASN A 236 -10.76 -5.00 -13.60
CA ASN A 236 -10.50 -5.98 -14.65
C ASN A 236 -9.05 -6.01 -15.15
N GLY A 237 -8.14 -5.36 -14.43
CA GLY A 237 -6.72 -5.30 -14.77
C GLY A 237 -6.34 -4.06 -15.56
N GLY A 238 -5.07 -3.71 -15.49
CA GLY A 238 -4.50 -2.53 -16.12
C GLY A 238 -4.45 -1.32 -15.21
N ALA A 239 -3.68 -0.32 -15.64
CA ALA A 239 -3.59 0.98 -15.00
C ALA A 239 -4.69 1.91 -15.51
N GLY A 240 -5.36 2.61 -14.60
CA GLY A 240 -6.37 3.60 -14.97
C GLY A 240 -5.73 4.88 -15.53
N LYS A 241 -6.54 5.67 -16.25
CA LYS A 241 -6.10 6.93 -16.91
C LYS A 241 -5.71 8.05 -15.93
N THR A 242 -5.91 7.86 -14.64
CA THR A 242 -5.54 8.82 -13.59
C THR A 242 -4.05 8.89 -13.32
N PHE A 243 -3.29 7.89 -13.73
CA PHE A 243 -1.83 7.94 -13.66
C PHE A 243 -1.27 8.93 -14.69
N ARG A 244 -0.49 9.91 -14.21
CA ARG A 244 0.13 10.95 -15.06
C ARG A 244 1.46 10.49 -15.68
N ASP A 245 2.09 9.49 -15.10
CA ASP A 245 3.38 8.95 -15.50
C ASP A 245 3.30 7.43 -15.50
N GLU A 246 3.10 6.85 -16.66
CA GLU A 246 2.94 5.41 -16.86
C GLU A 246 4.23 4.64 -16.53
N SER A 247 5.41 5.29 -16.58
CA SER A 247 6.67 4.66 -16.20
C SER A 247 6.73 4.31 -14.69
N LYS A 248 5.90 4.94 -13.87
CA LYS A 248 5.85 4.74 -12.41
C LYS A 248 4.93 3.61 -11.98
N VAL A 249 4.15 3.09 -12.89
CA VAL A 249 3.17 2.02 -12.64
C VAL A 249 3.46 0.80 -13.51
N THR A 250 2.57 -0.17 -13.48
CA THR A 250 2.62 -1.37 -14.32
C THR A 250 1.24 -1.67 -14.89
N ASN A 251 1.16 -2.62 -15.80
CA ASN A 251 -0.10 -3.21 -16.22
C ASN A 251 -0.60 -4.13 -15.09
N PHE A 252 -1.40 -3.59 -14.18
CA PHE A 252 -1.84 -4.28 -12.97
C PHE A 252 -2.63 -5.56 -13.27
N THR A 253 -2.37 -6.61 -12.51
CA THR A 253 -3.18 -7.83 -12.53
C THR A 253 -4.64 -7.52 -12.17
N SER A 254 -5.60 -8.20 -12.79
CA SER A 254 -7.01 -8.05 -12.43
C SER A 254 -7.34 -8.61 -11.05
N VAL A 255 -8.42 -8.11 -10.43
CA VAL A 255 -8.94 -8.68 -9.18
C VAL A 255 -9.30 -10.16 -9.34
N PRO A 256 -10.05 -10.59 -10.39
CA PRO A 256 -10.33 -12.01 -10.59
C PRO A 256 -9.06 -12.88 -10.68
N ASN A 257 -8.03 -12.46 -11.43
CA ASN A 257 -6.78 -13.22 -11.55
C ASN A 257 -6.01 -13.26 -10.23
N THR A 258 -6.04 -12.17 -9.44
CA THR A 258 -5.44 -12.14 -8.10
C THR A 258 -6.12 -13.17 -7.19
N ILE A 259 -7.44 -13.22 -7.15
CA ILE A 259 -8.19 -14.20 -6.34
C ILE A 259 -7.92 -15.62 -6.83
N GLN A 260 -7.96 -15.86 -8.14
CA GLN A 260 -7.66 -17.17 -8.73
C GLN A 260 -6.25 -17.66 -8.35
N LYS A 261 -5.25 -16.78 -8.36
CA LYS A 261 -3.88 -17.11 -7.94
C LYS A 261 -3.84 -17.60 -6.49
N TRP A 262 -4.47 -16.88 -5.57
CA TRP A 262 -4.40 -17.22 -4.15
C TRP A 262 -5.28 -18.40 -3.77
N THR A 263 -6.45 -18.59 -4.42
CA THR A 263 -7.24 -19.82 -4.27
C THR A 263 -6.48 -21.06 -4.77
N ALA A 264 -5.68 -20.92 -5.84
CA ALA A 264 -4.83 -21.99 -6.33
C ALA A 264 -3.64 -22.29 -5.39
N ILE A 265 -2.96 -21.26 -4.86
CA ILE A 265 -1.88 -21.40 -3.87
C ILE A 265 -2.39 -22.11 -2.61
N ASP A 266 -3.54 -21.70 -2.09
CA ASP A 266 -4.14 -22.25 -0.87
C ASP A 266 -4.95 -23.53 -1.15
N LYS A 267 -4.99 -24.00 -2.41
CA LYS A 267 -5.74 -25.18 -2.84
C LYS A 267 -7.18 -25.17 -2.34
N CYS A 268 -7.87 -24.06 -2.57
CA CYS A 268 -9.27 -23.93 -2.21
C CYS A 268 -10.16 -24.75 -3.16
N GLU A 269 -11.11 -25.48 -2.62
CA GLU A 269 -12.05 -26.33 -3.36
C GLU A 269 -13.45 -25.72 -3.40
N GLY A 270 -14.14 -25.92 -4.53
CA GLY A 270 -15.53 -25.49 -4.72
C GLY A 270 -15.70 -24.00 -4.98
N ALA A 271 -16.95 -23.60 -5.09
CA ALA A 271 -17.33 -22.20 -5.27
C ALA A 271 -17.29 -21.43 -3.94
N PRO A 272 -17.07 -20.09 -3.98
CA PRO A 272 -17.15 -19.29 -2.77
C PRO A 272 -18.58 -19.20 -2.24
N VAL A 273 -18.68 -18.96 -0.93
CA VAL A 273 -19.95 -18.65 -0.28
C VAL A 273 -20.09 -17.12 -0.18
N ARG A 274 -21.25 -16.60 -0.61
CA ARG A 274 -21.59 -15.19 -0.42
C ARG A 274 -21.93 -14.95 1.06
N ILE A 275 -21.00 -14.31 1.80
CA ILE A 275 -21.15 -14.05 3.24
C ILE A 275 -21.66 -12.65 3.56
N VAL A 276 -21.54 -11.72 2.62
CA VAL A 276 -22.16 -10.39 2.65
C VAL A 276 -22.82 -10.16 1.30
N ASP A 277 -24.09 -9.76 1.32
CA ASP A 277 -24.84 -9.37 0.12
C ASP A 277 -25.78 -8.23 0.51
N LYS A 278 -25.45 -7.02 0.11
CA LYS A 278 -26.22 -5.82 0.41
C LYS A 278 -26.07 -4.77 -0.68
N LYS A 279 -26.97 -3.79 -0.69
CA LYS A 279 -26.90 -2.70 -1.66
C LYS A 279 -25.51 -2.03 -1.66
N GLY A 280 -24.84 -2.05 -2.79
CA GLY A 280 -23.56 -1.40 -3.02
C GLY A 280 -22.31 -2.21 -2.60
N ALA A 281 -22.47 -3.43 -2.03
CA ALA A 281 -21.33 -4.27 -1.70
C ALA A 281 -21.67 -5.74 -1.51
N TYR A 282 -20.68 -6.61 -1.75
CA TYR A 282 -20.74 -8.02 -1.39
C TYR A 282 -19.39 -8.55 -0.94
N CYS A 283 -19.40 -9.68 -0.21
CA CYS A 283 -18.19 -10.46 0.08
C CYS A 283 -18.40 -11.94 -0.24
N GLU A 284 -17.39 -12.55 -0.83
CA GLU A 284 -17.31 -13.97 -1.17
C GLU A 284 -16.15 -14.61 -0.42
N LEU A 285 -16.40 -15.76 0.20
CA LEU A 285 -15.45 -16.50 1.02
C LEU A 285 -15.21 -17.89 0.44
N TYR A 286 -13.95 -18.20 0.12
CA TYR A 286 -13.44 -19.54 -0.09
C TYR A 286 -12.90 -20.07 1.23
N SER A 287 -13.58 -21.00 1.86
CA SER A 287 -13.25 -21.54 3.19
C SER A 287 -12.75 -22.99 3.15
N LYS A 288 -12.94 -23.68 2.02
CA LYS A 288 -12.48 -25.06 1.84
C LYS A 288 -11.06 -25.08 1.25
N CYS A 289 -10.12 -24.48 1.95
CA CYS A 289 -8.71 -24.37 1.52
C CYS A 289 -7.81 -25.25 2.41
N GLN A 290 -6.63 -25.61 1.92
CA GLN A 290 -5.69 -26.41 2.71
C GLN A 290 -5.26 -25.66 3.97
N SER A 291 -4.90 -26.40 5.03
CA SER A 291 -4.39 -25.86 6.30
C SER A 291 -5.31 -24.81 6.93
N THR A 292 -6.62 -24.94 6.78
CA THR A 292 -7.62 -24.01 7.32
C THR A 292 -7.44 -22.56 6.87
N LYS A 293 -6.89 -22.34 5.68
CA LYS A 293 -6.75 -20.99 5.11
C LYS A 293 -8.06 -20.53 4.48
N HIS A 294 -8.19 -19.23 4.37
CA HIS A 294 -9.35 -18.58 3.79
C HIS A 294 -8.90 -17.58 2.71
N VAL A 295 -9.60 -17.55 1.58
CA VAL A 295 -9.47 -16.48 0.60
C VAL A 295 -10.81 -15.75 0.52
N GLN A 296 -10.82 -14.47 0.83
CA GLN A 296 -12.04 -13.65 0.82
C GLN A 296 -11.89 -12.48 -0.13
N LEU A 297 -12.91 -12.27 -0.97
CA LEU A 297 -13.05 -11.11 -1.82
C LEU A 297 -14.24 -10.28 -1.35
N CYS A 298 -14.02 -9.00 -1.05
CA CYS A 298 -15.07 -8.03 -0.82
C CYS A 298 -15.06 -6.96 -1.92
N VAL A 299 -16.20 -6.69 -2.53
CA VAL A 299 -16.35 -5.75 -3.63
C VAL A 299 -17.34 -4.67 -3.24
N THR A 300 -16.99 -3.42 -3.52
CA THR A 300 -17.92 -2.30 -3.48
C THR A 300 -18.26 -1.85 -4.91
N GLU A 301 -19.49 -1.42 -5.16
CA GLU A 301 -19.90 -0.95 -6.48
C GLU A 301 -19.31 0.43 -6.78
N ASP A 302 -19.09 1.25 -5.75
CA ASP A 302 -18.61 2.62 -5.78
C ASP A 302 -17.42 2.85 -4.84
N GLY A 303 -16.95 4.11 -4.78
CA GLY A 303 -15.85 4.54 -3.91
C GLY A 303 -14.53 4.71 -4.64
N ALA A 304 -14.44 4.33 -5.92
CA ALA A 304 -13.25 4.45 -6.74
C ALA A 304 -11.97 3.95 -6.02
N HIS A 305 -10.80 4.53 -6.29
CA HIS A 305 -9.53 4.15 -5.65
C HIS A 305 -9.44 4.71 -4.22
N SER A 306 -10.04 4.02 -3.25
CA SER A 306 -10.13 4.50 -1.87
C SER A 306 -10.18 3.38 -0.82
N TRP A 307 -10.07 3.76 0.44
CA TRP A 307 -10.30 2.90 1.60
C TRP A 307 -11.77 2.97 1.98
N PRO A 308 -12.57 1.89 1.84
CA PRO A 308 -13.98 1.90 2.20
C PRO A 308 -14.22 2.32 3.67
N GLY A 309 -15.13 3.28 3.87
CA GLY A 309 -15.38 3.89 5.18
C GLY A 309 -14.37 4.97 5.60
N GLY A 310 -13.29 5.16 4.85
CA GLY A 310 -12.29 6.20 5.05
C GLY A 310 -12.57 7.47 4.24
N LYS A 311 -11.65 8.44 4.35
CA LYS A 311 -11.64 9.67 3.58
C LYS A 311 -10.52 9.63 2.55
N LYS A 312 -10.79 10.04 1.32
CA LYS A 312 -9.76 10.12 0.28
C LYS A 312 -8.67 11.13 0.66
N VAL A 313 -7.41 10.73 0.56
CA VAL A 313 -6.24 11.58 0.88
C VAL A 313 -6.07 12.69 -0.16
N ARG A 314 -6.37 12.41 -1.41
CA ARG A 314 -6.34 13.37 -2.53
C ARG A 314 -7.72 13.46 -3.13
N GLY A 315 -8.15 14.66 -3.54
CA GLY A 315 -9.50 14.94 -4.04
C GLY A 315 -10.09 13.85 -4.95
N GLY A 316 -11.41 13.80 -5.04
CA GLY A 316 -12.18 12.81 -5.76
C GLY A 316 -13.35 12.28 -4.93
N GLU A 317 -14.00 11.21 -5.39
CA GLU A 317 -15.12 10.59 -4.67
C GLU A 317 -14.71 10.08 -3.28
N ALA A 318 -15.60 10.20 -2.32
CA ALA A 318 -15.40 9.60 -0.99
C ALA A 318 -15.30 8.07 -1.11
N GLY A 319 -14.63 7.43 -0.17
CA GLY A 319 -14.64 5.96 -0.05
C GLY A 319 -16.07 5.43 0.08
N SER A 320 -16.31 4.24 -0.46
CA SER A 320 -17.61 3.59 -0.33
C SER A 320 -18.05 3.51 1.15
N LYS A 321 -19.32 3.77 1.40
CA LYS A 321 -19.96 3.59 2.71
C LYS A 321 -20.69 2.25 2.82
N ALA A 322 -20.73 1.47 1.76
CA ALA A 322 -21.36 0.17 1.75
C ALA A 322 -20.60 -0.86 2.61
N LEU A 323 -19.27 -0.71 2.76
CA LEU A 323 -18.43 -1.47 3.68
C LEU A 323 -17.54 -0.50 4.49
N TYR A 324 -17.10 -0.96 5.65
CA TYR A 324 -16.05 -0.31 6.44
C TYR A 324 -14.84 -1.24 6.46
N ALA A 325 -13.77 -0.88 5.75
CA ALA A 325 -12.63 -1.77 5.54
C ALA A 325 -12.00 -2.25 6.86
N ASN A 326 -11.89 -1.38 7.87
CA ASN A 326 -11.32 -1.76 9.17
C ASN A 326 -12.13 -2.85 9.87
N ASP A 327 -13.46 -2.81 9.78
CA ASP A 327 -14.33 -3.81 10.38
C ASP A 327 -14.20 -5.13 9.63
N VAL A 328 -14.32 -5.10 8.30
CA VAL A 328 -14.17 -6.30 7.45
C VAL A 328 -12.81 -6.97 7.63
N ILE A 329 -11.72 -6.17 7.72
CA ILE A 329 -10.36 -6.68 7.92
C ILE A 329 -10.24 -7.33 9.29
N TRP A 330 -10.71 -6.65 10.35
CA TRP A 330 -10.60 -7.19 11.70
C TRP A 330 -11.47 -8.43 11.89
N ASP A 331 -12.71 -8.42 11.42
CA ASP A 331 -13.62 -9.56 11.47
C ASP A 331 -13.01 -10.77 10.74
N PHE A 332 -12.44 -10.57 9.54
CA PHE A 332 -11.72 -11.62 8.82
C PHE A 332 -10.56 -12.17 9.64
N PHE A 333 -9.72 -11.33 10.24
CA PHE A 333 -8.59 -11.79 11.04
C PHE A 333 -9.01 -12.54 12.31
N GLN A 334 -10.15 -12.19 12.90
CA GLN A 334 -10.71 -12.94 14.04
C GLN A 334 -11.15 -14.36 13.67
N THR A 335 -11.47 -14.64 12.40
CA THR A 335 -11.81 -16.01 11.94
C THR A 335 -10.58 -16.90 11.77
N LEU A 336 -9.37 -16.35 11.83
CA LEU A 336 -8.09 -17.05 11.58
C LEU A 336 -7.44 -17.60 12.86
N GLN A 337 -8.18 -17.98 13.84
CA GLN A 337 -7.68 -18.49 15.12
C GLN A 337 -7.00 -19.84 15.00
#